data_13db3121d8a4c8d3cadec1fc93965091
#
_entry.id   13db3121d8a4c8d3cadec1fc93965091
#
_cell.length_a   1.000
_cell.length_b   1.000
_cell.length_c   1.000
_cell.angle_alpha   90.00
_cell.angle_beta   90.00
_cell.angle_gamma   90.00
#
_symmetry.space_group_name_H-M   'P 1'
#
loop_
_entity.id
_entity.type
_entity.pdbx_description
1 polymer ?
#
loop_
_entity_poly.entity_id
_entity_poly.type
_entity_poly.pdbx_seq_one_letter_code
_entity_poly.pdbx_strand_id
1 'polypeptide(L)'
;MNTFQTHMNQYPAPGIPGAFASDNPHASYVAGEDALITGPDGLVIARFAWVTKGVAANEGAGAPAGFVPRDGQASVVEWLAGDSNTIYPGRECTLMVSGDFWALTTTAATVGQKVFASLTTGEIATGAAG
;
A
#
# COMPACT_ATOMS: atom_id res chain seq x y z
N MET A 1 5.99 -16.89 -14.66
CA MET A 1 6.23 -18.07 -13.81
C MET A 1 7.23 -17.71 -12.74
N ASN A 2 6.94 -18.10 -11.53
CA ASN A 2 7.86 -17.88 -10.44
C ASN A 2 8.97 -18.92 -10.47
N THR A 3 10.18 -18.48 -10.22
CA THR A 3 11.34 -19.37 -10.10
C THR A 3 11.69 -19.53 -8.63
N PHE A 4 12.29 -20.66 -8.29
CA PHE A 4 12.79 -20.86 -6.94
C PHE A 4 13.98 -19.94 -6.70
N GLN A 5 14.14 -19.55 -5.46
CA GLN A 5 15.29 -18.78 -5.07
C GLN A 5 16.53 -19.67 -5.19
N THR A 6 17.49 -19.22 -5.98
CA THR A 6 18.74 -19.94 -6.20
C THR A 6 19.91 -19.40 -5.41
N HIS A 7 19.67 -18.36 -4.62
CA HIS A 7 20.70 -17.59 -3.96
C HIS A 7 20.10 -16.96 -2.69
N MET A 8 20.83 -17.01 -1.63
CA MET A 8 20.41 -16.45 -0.36
C MET A 8 21.32 -15.29 0.01
N ASN A 9 20.71 -14.14 0.30
CA ASN A 9 21.46 -12.97 0.72
C ASN A 9 21.91 -13.13 2.18
N GLN A 10 23.15 -12.80 2.45
CA GLN A 10 23.68 -12.80 3.81
C GLN A 10 23.00 -11.75 4.68
N TYR A 11 22.65 -10.62 4.07
CA TYR A 11 21.95 -9.53 4.75
C TYR A 11 20.57 -9.37 4.08
N PRO A 12 19.49 -9.74 4.76
CA PRO A 12 18.15 -9.56 4.21
C PRO A 12 17.82 -8.07 4.06
N ALA A 13 16.85 -7.77 3.19
CA ALA A 13 16.37 -6.40 3.04
C ALA A 13 15.84 -5.88 4.39
N PRO A 14 16.04 -4.58 4.68
CA PRO A 14 15.59 -4.00 5.96
C PRO A 14 14.08 -4.01 6.12
N GLY A 15 13.32 -4.09 5.03
CA GLY A 15 11.87 -4.15 5.08
C GLY A 15 11.29 -4.48 3.71
N ILE A 16 9.98 -4.69 3.68
CA ILE A 16 9.24 -4.92 2.45
C ILE A 16 8.18 -3.83 2.29
N PRO A 17 7.86 -3.40 1.07
CA PRO A 17 6.88 -2.35 0.86
C PRO A 17 5.54 -2.66 1.53
N GLY A 18 4.99 -1.69 2.26
CA GLY A 18 3.73 -1.81 2.97
C GLY A 18 3.84 -2.33 4.40
N ALA A 19 4.97 -2.89 4.79
CA ALA A 19 5.17 -3.37 6.17
C ALA A 19 5.38 -2.21 7.14
N PHE A 20 5.02 -2.43 8.41
CA PHE A 20 5.31 -1.44 9.45
C PHE A 20 6.81 -1.30 9.63
N ALA A 21 7.27 -0.05 9.69
CA ALA A 21 8.69 0.25 9.88
C ALA A 21 9.06 0.38 11.35
N SER A 22 8.08 0.57 12.25
CA SER A 22 8.32 0.73 13.67
C SER A 22 7.08 0.34 14.46
N ASP A 23 7.21 0.29 15.80
CA ASP A 23 6.08 0.09 16.72
C ASP A 23 5.49 1.40 17.20
N ASN A 24 5.82 2.51 16.55
CA ASN A 24 5.23 3.80 16.88
C ASN A 24 3.72 3.78 16.69
N PRO A 25 2.98 4.63 17.39
CA PRO A 25 1.53 4.65 17.26
C PRO A 25 1.08 4.79 15.83
N HIS A 26 0.05 4.06 15.48
CA HIS A 26 -0.54 4.09 14.14
C HIS A 26 -2.06 4.06 14.26
N ALA A 27 -2.74 4.49 13.22
CA ALA A 27 -4.17 4.53 13.17
C ALA A 27 -4.71 4.14 11.81
N SER A 28 -5.86 3.47 11.80
CA SER A 28 -6.51 3.08 10.56
C SER A 28 -7.66 4.01 10.21
N TYR A 29 -8.04 4.01 8.93
CA TYR A 29 -9.19 4.74 8.45
C TYR A 29 -10.47 4.10 8.98
N VAL A 30 -11.38 4.93 9.51
CA VAL A 30 -12.67 4.46 10.03
C VAL A 30 -13.69 4.51 8.90
N ALA A 31 -14.20 3.34 8.51
CA ALA A 31 -15.09 3.22 7.36
C ALA A 31 -16.52 3.70 7.60
N GLY A 32 -16.97 3.81 8.85
CA GLY A 32 -18.34 4.19 9.17
C GLY A 32 -19.23 2.95 9.34
N GLU A 33 -20.48 3.06 8.93
CA GLU A 33 -21.47 1.98 9.13
C GLU A 33 -21.15 0.74 8.31
N ASP A 34 -20.66 0.93 7.07
CA ASP A 34 -20.34 -0.16 6.18
C ASP A 34 -18.84 -0.41 6.16
N ALA A 35 -18.45 -1.63 5.83
CA ALA A 35 -17.06 -1.96 5.68
C ALA A 35 -16.44 -1.22 4.49
N LEU A 36 -15.14 -0.95 4.57
CA LEU A 36 -14.40 -0.37 3.46
C LEU A 36 -14.11 -1.48 2.45
N ILE A 37 -14.57 -1.30 1.23
CA ILE A 37 -14.51 -2.33 0.19
C ILE A 37 -13.56 -1.91 -0.92
N THR A 38 -12.80 -2.87 -1.41
CA THR A 38 -11.89 -2.67 -2.55
C THR A 38 -12.70 -2.47 -3.83
N GLY A 39 -12.34 -1.45 -4.61
CA GLY A 39 -13.00 -1.13 -5.86
C GLY A 39 -12.73 -2.13 -6.99
N PRO A 40 -13.36 -1.92 -8.16
CA PRO A 40 -13.29 -2.87 -9.26
C PRO A 40 -11.90 -3.11 -9.85
N ASP A 41 -10.99 -2.18 -9.66
CA ASP A 41 -9.61 -2.32 -10.15
C ASP A 41 -8.67 -2.93 -9.12
N GLY A 42 -9.17 -3.29 -7.94
CA GLY A 42 -8.36 -3.80 -6.84
C GLY A 42 -7.55 -2.70 -6.15
N LEU A 43 -6.80 -3.07 -5.12
CA LEU A 43 -5.87 -2.19 -4.43
C LEU A 43 -4.49 -2.81 -4.41
N VAL A 44 -3.49 -2.03 -4.77
CA VAL A 44 -2.08 -2.45 -4.68
C VAL A 44 -1.52 -2.03 -3.34
N ILE A 45 -0.88 -2.96 -2.64
CA ILE A 45 -0.25 -2.73 -1.34
C ILE A 45 0.93 -1.76 -1.50
N ALA A 46 1.19 -0.98 -0.47
CA ALA A 46 2.26 0.02 -0.42
C ALA A 46 2.05 1.20 -1.36
N ARG A 47 0.80 1.50 -1.66
CA ARG A 47 0.42 2.69 -2.42
C ARG A 47 -0.64 3.46 -1.64
N PHE A 48 -0.82 4.72 -2.01
CA PHE A 48 -1.91 5.50 -1.46
C PHE A 48 -3.24 5.13 -2.10
N ALA A 49 -4.30 5.36 -1.38
CA ALA A 49 -5.65 5.07 -1.86
C ALA A 49 -6.61 6.20 -1.49
N TRP A 50 -7.64 6.34 -2.31
CA TRP A 50 -8.74 7.28 -2.09
C TRP A 50 -10.02 6.51 -1.85
N VAL A 51 -10.91 7.07 -1.05
CA VAL A 51 -12.18 6.44 -0.71
C VAL A 51 -13.32 7.29 -1.23
N THR A 52 -14.24 6.68 -1.96
CA THR A 52 -15.48 7.32 -2.41
C THR A 52 -16.63 6.39 -2.07
N LYS A 53 -17.55 6.88 -1.21
CA LYS A 53 -18.73 6.12 -0.79
C LYS A 53 -18.40 4.71 -0.27
N GLY A 54 -17.35 4.59 0.54
CA GLY A 54 -16.94 3.31 1.11
C GLY A 54 -16.16 2.39 0.18
N VAL A 55 -15.82 2.86 -1.02
CA VAL A 55 -15.04 2.09 -2.00
C VAL A 55 -13.65 2.69 -2.13
N ALA A 56 -12.62 1.86 -1.96
CA ALA A 56 -11.22 2.27 -2.02
C ALA A 56 -10.61 1.98 -3.38
N ALA A 57 -9.79 2.89 -3.88
CA ALA A 57 -9.07 2.73 -5.14
C ALA A 57 -7.72 3.43 -5.07
N ASN A 58 -6.76 3.01 -5.89
CA ASN A 58 -5.44 3.64 -5.97
C ASN A 58 -5.43 4.90 -6.85
N GLU A 59 -6.59 5.40 -7.20
CA GLU A 59 -6.72 6.62 -8.01
C GLU A 59 -7.75 7.55 -7.42
N GLY A 60 -7.60 8.83 -7.65
CA GLY A 60 -8.54 9.82 -7.13
C GLY A 60 -8.05 11.24 -7.35
N ALA A 61 -8.68 12.17 -6.67
CA ALA A 61 -8.34 13.58 -6.73
C ALA A 61 -8.16 14.14 -5.32
N GLY A 62 -7.31 15.13 -5.20
CA GLY A 62 -7.01 15.72 -3.90
C GLY A 62 -6.13 14.86 -3.03
N ALA A 63 -6.18 15.07 -1.72
CA ALA A 63 -5.38 14.30 -0.79
C ALA A 63 -5.89 12.86 -0.67
N PRO A 64 -4.99 11.87 -0.62
CA PRO A 64 -5.43 10.48 -0.44
C PRO A 64 -6.04 10.26 0.95
N ALA A 65 -6.93 9.27 1.03
CA ALA A 65 -7.57 8.91 2.30
C ALA A 65 -6.63 8.14 3.21
N GLY A 66 -5.72 7.35 2.65
CA GLY A 66 -4.77 6.59 3.44
C GLY A 66 -3.80 5.78 2.61
N PHE A 67 -2.98 5.02 3.31
CA PHE A 67 -1.95 4.15 2.74
C PHE A 67 -2.38 2.69 2.89
N VAL A 68 -2.13 1.88 1.88
CA VAL A 68 -2.50 0.46 1.90
C VAL A 68 -1.37 -0.34 2.56
N PRO A 69 -1.56 -0.83 3.79
CA PRO A 69 -0.52 -1.56 4.50
C PRO A 69 -0.45 -3.03 4.08
N ARG A 70 0.68 -3.65 4.37
CA ARG A 70 0.85 -5.09 4.21
C ARG A 70 0.54 -5.76 5.54
N ASP A 71 -0.70 -6.13 5.75
CA ASP A 71 -1.15 -6.76 6.99
C ASP A 71 -1.93 -8.06 6.75
N GLY A 72 -1.63 -8.72 5.63
CA GLY A 72 -2.31 -9.97 5.29
C GLY A 72 -3.56 -9.79 4.45
N GLN A 73 -3.84 -8.57 3.98
CA GLN A 73 -5.02 -8.28 3.17
C GLN A 73 -4.98 -8.95 1.80
N ALA A 74 -3.79 -8.98 1.17
CA ALA A 74 -3.64 -9.62 -0.13
C ALA A 74 -3.59 -11.14 0.06
N SER A 75 -4.22 -11.87 -0.84
CA SER A 75 -4.23 -13.32 -0.78
C SER A 75 -4.08 -13.92 -2.17
N VAL A 76 -3.48 -15.10 -2.22
CA VAL A 76 -3.40 -15.87 -3.45
C VAL A 76 -4.69 -16.70 -3.52
N VAL A 77 -5.50 -16.45 -4.53
CA VAL A 77 -6.80 -17.12 -4.69
C VAL A 77 -6.81 -18.10 -5.87
N GLU A 78 -5.77 -18.09 -6.68
CA GLU A 78 -5.64 -19.00 -7.81
C GLU A 78 -4.55 -20.03 -7.53
N TRP A 79 -4.79 -21.27 -7.98
CA TRP A 79 -3.83 -22.35 -7.82
C TRP A 79 -2.54 -22.02 -8.57
N LEU A 80 -1.42 -22.16 -7.89
CA LEU A 80 -0.08 -21.88 -8.41
C LEU A 80 0.16 -20.41 -8.84
N ALA A 81 -0.72 -19.49 -8.45
CA ALA A 81 -0.45 -18.07 -8.62
C ALA A 81 0.70 -17.65 -7.71
N GLY A 82 1.52 -16.73 -8.18
CA GLY A 82 2.59 -16.18 -7.36
C GLY A 82 2.08 -15.26 -6.26
N ASP A 83 2.99 -14.72 -5.50
CA ASP A 83 2.64 -13.73 -4.47
C ASP A 83 1.92 -12.55 -5.10
N SER A 84 0.84 -12.14 -4.46
CA SER A 84 0.07 -11.00 -4.90
C SER A 84 0.29 -9.82 -3.96
N ASN A 85 0.54 -8.65 -4.53
CA ASN A 85 0.53 -7.39 -3.81
C ASN A 85 -0.77 -6.64 -4.07
N THR A 86 -1.78 -7.33 -4.55
CA THR A 86 -3.07 -6.73 -4.91
C THR A 86 -4.19 -7.34 -4.08
N ILE A 87 -5.00 -6.49 -3.48
CA ILE A 87 -6.23 -6.90 -2.82
C ILE A 87 -7.29 -6.98 -3.91
N TYR A 88 -7.93 -8.15 -4.04
CA TYR A 88 -8.93 -8.37 -5.09
C TYR A 88 -10.17 -7.51 -4.90
N PRO A 89 -10.83 -7.14 -6.01
CA PRO A 89 -12.07 -6.36 -5.95
C PRO A 89 -13.14 -7.01 -5.09
N GLY A 90 -13.89 -6.18 -4.38
CA GLY A 90 -15.01 -6.65 -3.55
C GLY A 90 -14.62 -7.14 -2.16
N ARG A 91 -13.35 -7.25 -1.85
CA ARG A 91 -12.91 -7.65 -0.52
C ARG A 91 -12.82 -6.46 0.41
N GLU A 92 -13.02 -6.71 1.70
CA GLU A 92 -12.77 -5.69 2.70
C GLU A 92 -11.29 -5.35 2.72
N CYS A 93 -10.99 -4.09 2.96
CA CYS A 93 -9.61 -3.61 3.04
C CYS A 93 -9.43 -2.66 4.20
N THR A 94 -8.19 -2.47 4.59
CA THR A 94 -7.81 -1.54 5.66
C THR A 94 -6.85 -0.52 5.08
N LEU A 95 -7.08 0.75 5.39
CA LEU A 95 -6.16 1.82 5.05
C LEU A 95 -5.61 2.41 6.34
N MET A 96 -4.36 2.84 6.31
CA MET A 96 -3.73 3.49 7.46
C MET A 96 -3.63 4.99 7.22
N VAL A 97 -4.05 5.76 8.22
CA VAL A 97 -4.01 7.23 8.15
C VAL A 97 -2.83 7.81 8.91
N SER A 98 -2.17 7.02 9.72
CA SER A 98 -0.94 7.44 10.41
C SER A 98 -0.09 6.22 10.75
N GLY A 99 1.20 6.43 10.91
CA GLY A 99 2.15 5.38 11.26
C GLY A 99 3.40 5.45 10.41
N ASP A 100 4.35 4.56 10.69
CA ASP A 100 5.61 4.47 9.96
C ASP A 100 5.61 3.20 9.12
N PHE A 101 5.83 3.35 7.82
CA PHE A 101 5.75 2.24 6.87
C PHE A 101 6.93 2.21 5.92
N TRP A 102 7.32 1.02 5.49
CA TRP A 102 8.22 0.86 4.37
C TRP A 102 7.47 1.11 3.07
N ALA A 103 8.07 1.85 2.16
CA ALA A 103 7.43 2.17 0.88
C ALA A 103 8.46 2.16 -0.23
N LEU A 104 8.00 1.72 -1.41
CA LEU A 104 8.82 1.79 -2.62
C LEU A 104 8.48 3.09 -3.33
N THR A 105 9.48 3.93 -3.54
CA THR A 105 9.29 5.21 -4.22
C THR A 105 9.70 5.12 -5.68
N THR A 106 9.06 5.92 -6.52
CA THR A 106 9.43 6.02 -7.94
C THR A 106 10.59 6.97 -8.19
N THR A 107 10.98 7.71 -7.15
CA THR A 107 12.09 8.69 -7.22
C THR A 107 13.11 8.38 -6.12
N ALA A 108 14.35 8.83 -6.32
CA ALA A 108 15.36 8.74 -5.26
C ALA A 108 14.93 9.60 -4.08
N ALA A 109 14.92 9.02 -2.89
CA ALA A 109 14.44 9.68 -1.69
C ALA A 109 15.56 10.02 -0.72
N THR A 110 15.43 11.16 -0.07
CA THR A 110 16.33 11.57 1.02
C THR A 110 15.50 11.98 2.22
N VAL A 111 16.09 11.91 3.39
CA VAL A 111 15.41 12.29 4.64
C VAL A 111 14.96 13.75 4.58
N GLY A 112 13.74 13.99 5.01
CA GLY A 112 13.15 15.33 5.06
C GLY A 112 12.37 15.75 3.84
N GLN A 113 12.36 14.95 2.77
CA GLN A 113 11.56 15.24 1.59
C GLN A 113 10.08 14.98 1.84
N LYS A 114 9.22 15.72 1.14
CA LYS A 114 7.79 15.44 1.15
C LYS A 114 7.46 14.23 0.32
N VAL A 115 6.41 13.56 0.72
CA VAL A 115 5.89 12.39 0.01
C VAL A 115 4.66 12.81 -0.80
N PHE A 116 4.64 12.40 -2.05
CA PHE A 116 3.55 12.68 -2.98
C PHE A 116 2.94 11.38 -3.48
N ALA A 117 1.67 11.43 -3.80
CA ALA A 117 0.95 10.28 -4.36
C ALA A 117 0.55 10.58 -5.80
N SER A 118 0.73 9.60 -6.69
CA SER A 118 0.20 9.70 -8.05
C SER A 118 -1.32 9.61 -8.00
N LEU A 119 -2.00 10.55 -8.64
CA LEU A 119 -3.47 10.57 -8.67
C LEU A 119 -4.06 9.45 -9.52
N THR A 120 -3.25 8.80 -10.35
CA THR A 120 -3.73 7.77 -11.26
C THR A 120 -3.34 6.35 -10.83
N THR A 121 -2.26 6.20 -10.06
CA THR A 121 -1.76 4.88 -9.65
C THR A 121 -1.57 4.73 -8.15
N GLY A 122 -1.58 5.83 -7.41
CA GLY A 122 -1.30 5.83 -5.97
C GLY A 122 0.17 5.60 -5.63
N GLU A 123 1.05 5.51 -6.62
CA GLU A 123 2.48 5.30 -6.39
C GLU A 123 3.10 6.46 -5.64
N ILE A 124 4.14 6.15 -4.88
CA ILE A 124 4.79 7.10 -4.00
C ILE A 124 5.97 7.74 -4.70
N ALA A 125 6.04 9.05 -4.64
CA ALA A 125 7.17 9.83 -5.09
C ALA A 125 7.59 10.78 -3.99
N THR A 126 8.82 11.24 -4.02
CA THR A 126 9.34 12.20 -3.05
C THR A 126 9.88 13.43 -3.77
N GLY A 127 9.87 14.55 -3.07
CA GLY A 127 10.37 15.78 -3.65
C GLY A 127 10.61 16.84 -2.59
N ALA A 128 11.14 17.97 -3.03
CA ALA A 128 11.42 19.07 -2.12
C ALA A 128 10.13 19.61 -1.49
N ALA A 129 10.21 20.01 -0.24
CA ALA A 129 9.12 20.70 0.43
C ALA A 129 9.01 22.12 -0.15
N GLY A 130 7.85 22.48 -0.63
CA GLY A 130 7.77 23.84 -1.19
C GLY A 130 6.47 24.18 -1.78
#